data_7cb72443ded5544f7e69d88a689bd12b
#
_entry.id   7cb72443ded5544f7e69d88a689bd12b
#
_cell.length_a   1.000
_cell.length_b   1.000
_cell.length_c   1.000
_cell.angle_alpha   90.00
_cell.angle_beta   90.00
_cell.angle_gamma   90.00
#
_symmetry.space_group_name_H-M   'P 1'
#
loop_
_entity.id
_entity.type
_entity.pdbx_description
1 polymer ?
#
loop_
_entity_poly.entity_id
_entity_poly.type
_entity_poly.pdbx_seq_one_letter_code
_entity_poly.pdbx_strand_id
1 'polypeptide(L)'
;MKCPKCESSIRKEDQMTNGKCIVCGKDCESDRICGNLHLFCDDCTERLIRERVKEICRDSASKDPYSVLEELYEDDIIRTRFLKNHILVGSALATAYNNCLSEKMDLDSVLDEIMRRGALIPPKACGHAGNCGSSVACGIFYSVITDTHPLTPGEQWGDVSVLTGSCLVDLGRIGGPRCCNRGALVSMKDTVDYVEERLGVKMEWKDRKCHYKGWNKNCKGEGCPFY
;
A
#
# COMPACT_ATOMS: atom_id res chain seq x y z
N MET A 1 -2.92 -11.17 -12.74
CA MET A 1 -4.16 -11.81 -12.20
C MET A 1 -4.70 -12.74 -13.26
N LYS A 2 -5.04 -13.95 -12.83
CA LYS A 2 -5.64 -14.91 -13.74
C LYS A 2 -7.16 -14.89 -13.63
N CYS A 3 -7.82 -15.08 -14.71
CA CYS A 3 -9.26 -15.23 -14.77
C CYS A 3 -9.68 -16.50 -14.02
N PRO A 4 -10.59 -16.44 -13.03
CA PRO A 4 -10.98 -17.62 -12.27
C PRO A 4 -11.72 -18.67 -13.11
N LYS A 5 -12.15 -18.34 -14.33
CA LYS A 5 -12.85 -19.26 -15.23
C LYS A 5 -11.94 -19.95 -16.25
N CYS A 6 -10.85 -19.29 -16.69
CA CYS A 6 -10.04 -19.80 -17.81
C CYS A 6 -8.53 -19.59 -17.63
N GLU A 7 -8.10 -19.15 -16.48
CA GLU A 7 -6.70 -18.90 -16.07
C GLU A 7 -5.90 -17.94 -16.97
N SER A 8 -6.49 -17.41 -18.05
CA SER A 8 -5.83 -16.42 -18.88
C SER A 8 -5.66 -15.08 -18.12
N SER A 9 -4.63 -14.33 -18.48
CA SER A 9 -4.34 -13.04 -17.86
C SER A 9 -5.46 -12.04 -18.08
N ILE A 10 -5.84 -11.33 -17.02
CA ILE A 10 -6.75 -10.19 -17.08
C ILE A 10 -5.93 -8.96 -17.45
N ARG A 11 -6.41 -8.17 -18.43
CA ARG A 11 -5.76 -6.96 -18.92
C ARG A 11 -6.73 -5.79 -18.92
N LYS A 12 -6.18 -4.59 -19.00
CA LYS A 12 -6.93 -3.38 -19.21
C LYS A 12 -6.94 -3.09 -20.72
N GLU A 13 -8.11 -2.81 -21.26
CA GLU A 13 -8.28 -2.35 -22.65
C GLU A 13 -8.47 -0.83 -22.70
N ASP A 14 -8.26 -0.25 -23.86
CA ASP A 14 -8.44 1.19 -24.09
C ASP A 14 -9.92 1.60 -24.19
N GLN A 15 -10.79 0.63 -24.48
CA GLN A 15 -12.23 0.85 -24.65
C GLN A 15 -13.04 0.12 -23.59
N MET A 16 -14.14 0.76 -23.19
CA MET A 16 -15.12 0.16 -22.31
C MET A 16 -15.99 -0.84 -23.08
N THR A 17 -16.27 -1.97 -22.44
CA THR A 17 -17.13 -3.03 -22.99
C THR A 17 -18.28 -3.28 -22.04
N ASN A 18 -19.50 -3.40 -22.61
CA ASN A 18 -20.71 -3.73 -21.87
C ASN A 18 -20.93 -5.24 -21.85
N GLY A 19 -21.29 -5.77 -20.69
CA GLY A 19 -21.61 -7.19 -20.54
C GLY A 19 -21.76 -7.61 -19.10
N LYS A 20 -21.76 -8.93 -18.87
CA LYS A 20 -21.87 -9.48 -17.52
C LYS A 20 -20.49 -9.77 -16.91
N CYS A 21 -20.31 -9.31 -15.68
CA CYS A 21 -19.13 -9.67 -14.90
C CYS A 21 -19.09 -11.19 -14.69
N ILE A 22 -17.97 -11.82 -15.08
CA ILE A 22 -17.81 -13.28 -14.95
C ILE A 22 -17.77 -13.77 -13.51
N VAL A 23 -17.47 -12.87 -12.55
CA VAL A 23 -17.35 -13.21 -11.13
C VAL A 23 -18.69 -13.06 -10.39
N CYS A 24 -19.40 -11.95 -10.55
CA CYS A 24 -20.64 -11.69 -9.80
C CYS A 24 -21.92 -11.75 -10.65
N GLY A 25 -21.82 -11.91 -11.98
CA GLY A 25 -22.95 -11.99 -12.88
C GLY A 25 -23.71 -10.69 -13.14
N LYS A 26 -23.33 -9.59 -12.48
CA LYS A 26 -23.96 -8.28 -12.69
C LYS A 26 -23.63 -7.71 -14.06
N ASP A 27 -24.59 -7.03 -14.66
CA ASP A 27 -24.32 -6.22 -15.84
C ASP A 27 -23.39 -5.06 -15.47
N CYS A 28 -22.35 -4.83 -16.27
CA CYS A 28 -21.36 -3.79 -16.04
C CYS A 28 -20.77 -3.29 -17.34
N GLU A 29 -20.27 -2.07 -17.30
CA GLU A 29 -19.39 -1.51 -18.30
C GLU A 29 -17.98 -1.53 -17.71
N SER A 30 -17.02 -2.11 -18.43
CA SER A 30 -15.65 -2.25 -17.93
C SER A 30 -14.62 -2.28 -19.06
N ASP A 31 -13.43 -1.80 -18.74
CA ASP A 31 -12.23 -1.92 -19.58
C ASP A 31 -11.35 -3.12 -19.17
N ARG A 32 -11.86 -4.01 -18.30
CA ARG A 32 -11.10 -5.15 -17.77
C ARG A 32 -11.64 -6.45 -18.29
N ILE A 33 -10.83 -7.10 -19.12
CA ILE A 33 -11.13 -8.39 -19.74
C ILE A 33 -9.95 -9.34 -19.66
N CYS A 34 -10.23 -10.64 -19.74
CA CYS A 34 -9.17 -11.63 -19.90
C CYS A 34 -8.95 -11.99 -21.37
N GLY A 35 -7.92 -12.81 -21.64
CA GLY A 35 -7.61 -13.26 -23.01
C GLY A 35 -8.76 -13.96 -23.74
N ASN A 36 -9.73 -14.52 -23.00
CA ASN A 36 -10.94 -15.14 -23.53
C ASN A 36 -12.19 -14.24 -23.42
N LEU A 37 -11.97 -12.92 -23.36
CA LEU A 37 -13.00 -11.89 -23.35
C LEU A 37 -13.99 -11.94 -22.18
N HIS A 38 -13.64 -12.61 -21.08
CA HIS A 38 -14.44 -12.53 -19.85
C HIS A 38 -14.27 -11.14 -19.22
N LEU A 39 -15.39 -10.49 -18.89
CA LEU A 39 -15.46 -9.16 -18.35
C LEU A 39 -15.41 -9.17 -16.82
N PHE A 40 -14.80 -8.15 -16.22
CA PHE A 40 -14.65 -8.00 -14.76
C PHE A 40 -15.09 -6.60 -14.35
N CYS A 41 -16.13 -6.48 -13.52
CA CYS A 41 -16.50 -5.19 -12.95
C CYS A 41 -15.45 -4.67 -11.96
N ASP A 42 -15.49 -3.37 -11.65
CA ASP A 42 -14.52 -2.72 -10.79
C ASP A 42 -14.49 -3.32 -9.38
N ASP A 43 -15.65 -3.60 -8.78
CA ASP A 43 -15.75 -4.18 -7.44
C ASP A 43 -15.08 -5.56 -7.37
N CYS A 44 -15.36 -6.41 -8.37
CA CYS A 44 -14.76 -7.74 -8.43
C CYS A 44 -13.26 -7.69 -8.71
N THR A 45 -12.82 -6.75 -9.55
CA THR A 45 -11.39 -6.52 -9.81
C THR A 45 -10.69 -6.05 -8.53
N GLU A 46 -11.27 -5.10 -7.80
CA GLU A 46 -10.68 -4.62 -6.54
C GLU A 46 -10.58 -5.73 -5.50
N ARG A 47 -11.64 -6.55 -5.35
CA ARG A 47 -11.62 -7.70 -4.45
C ARG A 47 -10.50 -8.68 -4.81
N LEU A 48 -10.37 -9.05 -6.08
CA LEU A 48 -9.32 -9.96 -6.53
C LEU A 48 -7.91 -9.41 -6.29
N ILE A 49 -7.73 -8.09 -6.43
CA ILE A 49 -6.46 -7.44 -6.14
C ILE A 49 -6.15 -7.46 -4.63
N ARG A 50 -7.15 -7.21 -3.79
CA ARG A 50 -7.00 -7.29 -2.33
C ARG A 50 -6.58 -8.68 -1.88
N GLU A 51 -7.22 -9.72 -2.40
CA GLU A 51 -6.82 -11.10 -2.12
C GLU A 51 -5.38 -11.38 -2.58
N ARG A 52 -4.99 -10.85 -3.75
CA ARG A 52 -3.61 -11.00 -4.23
C ARG A 52 -2.58 -10.32 -3.33
N VAL A 53 -2.90 -9.13 -2.79
CA VAL A 53 -2.05 -8.47 -1.79
C VAL A 53 -1.91 -9.34 -0.55
N LYS A 54 -2.99 -9.92 -0.03
CA LYS A 54 -2.95 -10.82 1.12
C LYS A 54 -2.10 -12.06 0.87
N GLU A 55 -2.23 -12.69 -0.31
CA GLU A 55 -1.41 -13.84 -0.70
C GLU A 55 0.08 -13.50 -0.62
N ILE A 56 0.52 -12.41 -1.26
CA ILE A 56 1.92 -11.98 -1.25
C ILE A 56 2.37 -11.67 0.18
N CYS A 57 1.55 -10.98 0.96
CA CYS A 57 1.87 -10.65 2.35
C CYS A 57 2.01 -11.90 3.24
N ARG A 58 1.18 -12.93 3.03
CA ARG A 58 1.27 -14.21 3.75
C ARG A 58 2.53 -15.00 3.39
N ASP A 59 2.91 -14.96 2.12
CA ASP A 59 4.07 -15.69 1.61
C ASP A 59 5.39 -14.99 1.93
N SER A 60 5.38 -13.69 2.20
CA SER A 60 6.58 -12.93 2.52
C SER A 60 7.11 -13.25 3.93
N ALA A 61 8.39 -13.61 4.00
CA ALA A 61 9.11 -13.78 5.27
C ALA A 61 9.97 -12.57 5.64
N SER A 62 9.93 -11.49 4.85
CA SER A 62 10.77 -10.31 5.04
C SER A 62 10.37 -9.54 6.31
N LYS A 63 11.40 -9.13 7.07
CA LYS A 63 11.27 -8.21 8.21
C LYS A 63 11.55 -6.75 7.83
N ASP A 64 11.95 -6.51 6.59
CA ASP A 64 12.14 -5.19 6.01
C ASP A 64 10.87 -4.79 5.25
N PRO A 65 10.13 -3.78 5.72
CA PRO A 65 8.83 -3.44 5.12
C PRO A 65 8.94 -2.93 3.68
N TYR A 66 10.08 -2.31 3.31
CA TYR A 66 10.23 -1.89 1.94
C TYR A 66 10.53 -3.07 1.00
N SER A 67 11.20 -4.12 1.47
CA SER A 67 11.36 -5.35 0.68
C SER A 67 10.01 -6.01 0.42
N VAL A 68 9.11 -6.06 1.41
CA VAL A 68 7.72 -6.52 1.20
C VAL A 68 7.00 -5.63 0.18
N LEU A 69 7.20 -4.31 0.23
CA LEU A 69 6.61 -3.40 -0.75
C LEU A 69 7.15 -3.65 -2.17
N GLU A 70 8.42 -4.01 -2.31
CA GLU A 70 9.02 -4.39 -3.60
C GLU A 70 8.38 -5.68 -4.14
N GLU A 71 8.19 -6.71 -3.30
CA GLU A 71 7.47 -7.94 -3.68
C GLU A 71 6.05 -7.61 -4.22
N LEU A 72 5.34 -6.69 -3.56
CA LEU A 72 4.04 -6.20 -4.04
C LEU A 72 4.14 -5.45 -5.37
N TYR A 73 5.20 -4.67 -5.60
CA TYR A 73 5.41 -3.94 -6.84
C TYR A 73 5.82 -4.84 -8.01
N GLU A 74 6.42 -5.99 -7.75
CA GLU A 74 6.79 -6.97 -8.77
C GLU A 74 5.56 -7.68 -9.35
N ASP A 75 4.45 -7.73 -8.62
CA ASP A 75 3.20 -8.28 -9.15
C ASP A 75 2.60 -7.35 -10.21
N ASP A 76 2.51 -7.84 -11.45
CA ASP A 76 2.04 -7.06 -12.61
C ASP A 76 0.65 -6.46 -12.42
N ILE A 77 -0.19 -7.12 -11.65
CA ILE A 77 -1.57 -6.71 -11.43
C ILE A 77 -1.63 -5.56 -10.46
N ILE A 78 -0.93 -5.70 -9.33
CA ILE A 78 -0.83 -4.65 -8.32
C ILE A 78 -0.21 -3.41 -8.96
N ARG A 79 0.87 -3.58 -9.74
CA ARG A 79 1.56 -2.50 -10.43
C ARG A 79 0.69 -1.77 -11.46
N THR A 80 -0.09 -2.50 -12.25
CA THR A 80 -0.85 -1.92 -13.36
C THR A 80 -2.26 -1.48 -13.00
N ARG A 81 -2.80 -1.95 -11.88
CA ARG A 81 -4.22 -1.79 -11.53
C ARG A 81 -4.55 -0.75 -10.47
N PHE A 82 -3.60 0.08 -10.06
CA PHE A 82 -3.86 1.22 -9.18
C PHE A 82 -4.45 0.88 -7.80
N LEU A 83 -3.97 -0.17 -7.15
CA LEU A 83 -4.10 -0.09 -5.71
C LEU A 83 -3.39 1.19 -5.27
N LYS A 84 -4.10 2.00 -4.51
CA LYS A 84 -3.53 3.23 -3.99
C LYS A 84 -2.25 2.86 -3.23
N ASN A 85 -1.11 3.45 -3.59
CA ASN A 85 0.20 3.12 -3.01
C ASN A 85 0.19 3.09 -1.48
N HIS A 86 -0.64 3.91 -0.85
CA HIS A 86 -0.77 3.96 0.60
C HIS A 86 -1.39 2.69 1.20
N ILE A 87 -2.23 1.97 0.48
CA ILE A 87 -2.71 0.63 0.91
C ILE A 87 -1.53 -0.34 0.94
N LEU A 88 -0.69 -0.34 -0.10
CA LEU A 88 0.47 -1.23 -0.17
C LEU A 88 1.51 -0.92 0.92
N VAL A 89 1.75 0.37 1.22
CA VAL A 89 2.66 0.79 2.29
C VAL A 89 2.19 0.27 3.64
N GLY A 90 0.93 0.45 3.98
CA GLY A 90 0.37 -0.05 5.24
C GLY A 90 0.41 -1.58 5.34
N SER A 91 0.09 -2.29 4.24
CA SER A 91 0.13 -3.75 4.18
C SER A 91 1.55 -4.29 4.35
N ALA A 92 2.53 -3.67 3.69
CA ALA A 92 3.93 -4.07 3.78
C ALA A 92 4.50 -3.85 5.20
N LEU A 93 4.16 -2.72 5.85
CA LEU A 93 4.51 -2.46 7.25
C LEU A 93 3.93 -3.52 8.18
N ALA A 94 2.64 -3.84 8.05
CA ALA A 94 1.99 -4.85 8.88
C ALA A 94 2.60 -6.23 8.70
N THR A 95 2.94 -6.60 7.48
CA THR A 95 3.58 -7.88 7.16
C THR A 95 4.95 -7.98 7.82
N ALA A 96 5.83 -6.98 7.60
CA ALA A 96 7.17 -6.97 8.18
C ALA A 96 7.12 -6.93 9.72
N TYR A 97 6.22 -6.14 10.29
CA TYR A 97 5.98 -6.09 11.74
C TYR A 97 5.57 -7.47 12.27
N ASN A 98 4.55 -8.09 11.66
CA ASN A 98 4.10 -9.42 12.04
C ASN A 98 5.23 -10.45 11.95
N ASN A 99 6.11 -10.36 10.96
CA ASN A 99 7.26 -11.25 10.80
C ASN A 99 8.31 -11.08 11.92
N CYS A 100 8.32 -9.94 12.62
CA CYS A 100 9.19 -9.70 13.77
C CYS A 100 8.61 -10.24 15.09
N LEU A 101 7.30 -10.45 15.18
CA LEU A 101 6.66 -10.91 16.41
C LEU A 101 6.93 -12.39 16.69
N SER A 102 7.06 -12.76 17.97
CA SER A 102 7.09 -14.15 18.43
C SER A 102 5.70 -14.79 18.36
N GLU A 103 4.68 -14.06 18.81
CA GLU A 103 3.27 -14.43 18.68
C GLU A 103 2.66 -13.63 17.53
N LYS A 104 2.22 -14.35 16.50
CA LYS A 104 1.72 -13.72 15.27
C LYS A 104 0.31 -13.16 15.44
N MET A 105 0.06 -12.01 14.82
CA MET A 105 -1.29 -11.46 14.69
C MET A 105 -2.09 -12.25 13.65
N ASP A 106 -3.42 -12.09 13.67
CA ASP A 106 -4.25 -12.42 12.52
C ASP A 106 -3.97 -11.41 11.40
N LEU A 107 -2.96 -11.74 10.57
CA LEU A 107 -2.49 -10.86 9.51
C LEU A 107 -3.61 -10.53 8.52
N ASP A 108 -4.49 -11.46 8.19
CA ASP A 108 -5.58 -11.24 7.25
C ASP A 108 -6.55 -10.17 7.75
N SER A 109 -6.95 -10.24 9.02
CA SER A 109 -7.82 -9.23 9.63
C SER A 109 -7.14 -7.86 9.71
N VAL A 110 -5.85 -7.81 10.04
CA VAL A 110 -5.05 -6.58 10.05
C VAL A 110 -4.97 -5.96 8.66
N LEU A 111 -4.70 -6.77 7.63
CA LEU A 111 -4.64 -6.30 6.23
C LEU A 111 -5.98 -5.78 5.74
N ASP A 112 -7.09 -6.47 6.06
CA ASP A 112 -8.44 -6.02 5.70
C ASP A 112 -8.76 -4.65 6.29
N GLU A 113 -8.42 -4.42 7.55
CA GLU A 113 -8.67 -3.15 8.21
C GLU A 113 -7.77 -2.03 7.65
N ILE A 114 -6.50 -2.30 7.38
CA ILE A 114 -5.59 -1.36 6.71
C ILE A 114 -6.13 -0.98 5.33
N MET A 115 -6.55 -1.96 4.54
CA MET A 115 -7.10 -1.71 3.21
C MET A 115 -8.42 -0.93 3.27
N ARG A 116 -9.27 -1.22 4.25
CA ARG A 116 -10.53 -0.51 4.48
C ARG A 116 -10.27 0.97 4.83
N ARG A 117 -9.39 1.25 5.79
CA ARG A 117 -9.03 2.62 6.18
C ARG A 117 -8.30 3.35 5.06
N GLY A 118 -7.35 2.69 4.41
CA GLY A 118 -6.59 3.25 3.30
C GLY A 118 -7.47 3.63 2.10
N ALA A 119 -8.55 2.90 1.84
CA ALA A 119 -9.49 3.23 0.77
C ALA A 119 -10.17 4.60 0.94
N LEU A 120 -10.26 5.11 2.16
CA LEU A 120 -10.84 6.43 2.47
C LEU A 120 -9.94 7.60 2.04
N ILE A 121 -8.64 7.37 1.81
CA ILE A 121 -7.71 8.45 1.44
C ILE A 121 -7.94 8.82 -0.02
N PRO A 122 -8.32 10.09 -0.33
CA PRO A 122 -8.58 10.49 -1.70
C PRO A 122 -7.29 10.52 -2.54
N PRO A 123 -7.39 10.23 -3.84
CA PRO A 123 -6.27 10.38 -4.77
C PRO A 123 -5.74 11.83 -4.78
N LYS A 124 -4.41 12.01 -4.89
CA LYS A 124 -3.75 13.32 -4.97
C LYS A 124 -3.84 14.18 -3.70
N ALA A 125 -4.30 13.65 -2.57
CA ALA A 125 -4.38 14.36 -1.29
C ALA A 125 -3.04 15.01 -0.89
N CYS A 126 -1.91 14.43 -1.28
CA CYS A 126 -0.58 14.98 -1.02
C CYS A 126 -0.36 16.40 -1.56
N GLY A 127 -0.88 16.71 -2.77
CA GLY A 127 -0.76 18.03 -3.36
C GLY A 127 -1.95 18.95 -3.11
N HIS A 128 -3.14 18.40 -2.83
CA HIS A 128 -4.34 19.17 -2.63
C HIS A 128 -4.63 19.51 -1.16
N ALA A 129 -4.20 18.65 -0.24
CA ALA A 129 -4.50 18.79 1.19
C ALA A 129 -3.26 18.59 2.09
N GLY A 130 -2.04 18.52 1.52
CA GLY A 130 -0.81 18.32 2.28
C GLY A 130 -0.66 16.93 2.89
N ASN A 131 -1.57 15.99 2.61
CA ASN A 131 -1.59 14.65 3.20
C ASN A 131 -0.98 13.63 2.25
N CYS A 132 0.30 13.29 2.44
CA CYS A 132 0.91 12.19 1.70
C CYS A 132 0.27 10.87 2.10
N GLY A 133 -0.27 10.14 1.12
CA GLY A 133 -0.92 8.85 1.38
C GLY A 133 0.01 7.82 2.04
N SER A 134 1.31 7.82 1.74
CA SER A 134 2.27 6.92 2.40
C SER A 134 2.45 7.28 3.88
N SER A 135 2.56 8.57 4.21
CA SER A 135 2.65 9.02 5.61
C SER A 135 1.38 8.69 6.40
N VAL A 136 0.21 8.93 5.80
CA VAL A 136 -1.09 8.56 6.42
C VAL A 136 -1.21 7.05 6.59
N ALA A 137 -0.68 6.25 5.65
CA ALA A 137 -0.68 4.79 5.77
C ALA A 137 0.16 4.29 6.95
N CYS A 138 1.23 5.00 7.32
CA CYS A 138 2.01 4.68 8.51
C CYS A 138 1.18 4.89 9.79
N GLY A 139 0.43 5.99 9.87
CA GLY A 139 -0.51 6.22 10.97
C GLY A 139 -1.64 5.18 11.00
N ILE A 140 -2.19 4.80 9.83
CA ILE A 140 -3.20 3.73 9.74
C ILE A 140 -2.62 2.41 10.24
N PHE A 141 -1.44 2.01 9.76
CA PHE A 141 -0.75 0.81 10.22
C PHE A 141 -0.61 0.83 11.75
N TYR A 142 -0.02 1.89 12.29
CA TYR A 142 0.22 2.02 13.73
C TYR A 142 -1.08 1.95 14.53
N SER A 143 -2.12 2.66 14.09
CA SER A 143 -3.41 2.65 14.78
C SER A 143 -4.13 1.29 14.73
N VAL A 144 -3.91 0.49 13.68
CA VAL A 144 -4.49 -0.86 13.59
C VAL A 144 -3.77 -1.83 14.52
N ILE A 145 -2.43 -1.84 14.53
CA ILE A 145 -1.68 -2.78 15.37
C ILE A 145 -1.75 -2.46 16.87
N THR A 146 -2.07 -1.21 17.22
CA THR A 146 -2.25 -0.77 18.61
C THR A 146 -3.72 -0.66 19.04
N ASP A 147 -4.65 -1.07 18.18
CA ASP A 147 -6.10 -0.92 18.40
C ASP A 147 -6.53 0.51 18.77
N THR A 148 -5.88 1.51 18.14
CA THR A 148 -6.19 2.93 18.39
C THR A 148 -7.39 3.36 17.56
N HIS A 149 -8.34 4.05 18.20
CA HIS A 149 -9.54 4.61 17.60
C HIS A 149 -9.78 6.06 18.07
N PRO A 150 -10.74 6.81 17.47
CA PRO A 150 -10.91 8.25 17.77
C PRO A 150 -11.16 8.61 19.24
N LEU A 151 -11.63 7.66 20.05
CA LEU A 151 -11.90 7.85 21.47
C LEU A 151 -10.84 7.22 22.40
N THR A 152 -9.76 6.70 21.85
CA THR A 152 -8.65 6.14 22.65
C THR A 152 -8.02 7.26 23.46
N PRO A 153 -7.92 7.15 24.80
CA PRO A 153 -7.35 8.20 25.64
C PRO A 153 -5.82 8.20 25.63
N GLY A 154 -5.24 9.35 26.00
CA GLY A 154 -3.82 9.46 26.34
C GLY A 154 -2.86 9.44 25.16
N GLU A 155 -1.64 8.95 25.42
CA GLU A 155 -0.52 9.04 24.50
C GLU A 155 -0.72 8.18 23.25
N GLN A 156 -1.36 7.04 23.38
CA GLN A 156 -1.57 6.11 22.26
C GLN A 156 -2.31 6.76 21.08
N TRP A 157 -3.32 7.60 21.34
CA TRP A 157 -3.97 8.40 20.31
C TRP A 157 -3.00 9.43 19.70
N GLY A 158 -2.18 10.03 20.55
CA GLY A 158 -1.16 11.02 20.15
C GLY A 158 -0.10 10.41 19.24
N ASP A 159 0.34 9.18 19.53
CA ASP A 159 1.36 8.46 18.77
C ASP A 159 1.02 8.34 17.28
N VAL A 160 -0.24 8.06 16.95
CA VAL A 160 -0.71 8.02 15.56
C VAL A 160 -0.49 9.34 14.84
N SER A 161 -0.79 10.45 15.53
CA SER A 161 -0.65 11.80 14.98
C SER A 161 0.82 12.23 14.89
N VAL A 162 1.62 11.89 15.90
CA VAL A 162 3.07 12.18 15.92
C VAL A 162 3.77 11.43 14.80
N LEU A 163 3.57 10.14 14.66
CA LEU A 163 4.16 9.34 13.59
C LEU A 163 3.80 9.90 12.21
N THR A 164 2.50 10.09 11.95
CA THR A 164 2.04 10.63 10.65
C THR A 164 2.63 12.00 10.38
N GLY A 165 2.66 12.88 11.38
CA GLY A 165 3.20 14.23 11.30
C GLY A 165 4.70 14.25 11.02
N SER A 166 5.49 13.42 11.69
CA SER A 166 6.93 13.27 11.45
C SER A 166 7.22 12.85 10.01
N CYS A 167 6.56 11.82 9.53
CA CYS A 167 6.66 11.39 8.13
C CYS A 167 6.33 12.52 7.14
N LEU A 168 5.30 13.32 7.42
CA LEU A 168 4.91 14.46 6.57
C LEU A 168 5.96 15.57 6.59
N VAL A 169 6.54 15.87 7.74
CA VAL A 169 7.58 16.90 7.91
C VAL A 169 8.83 16.50 7.13
N ASP A 170 9.31 15.25 7.28
CA ASP A 170 10.53 14.82 6.63
C ASP A 170 10.36 14.69 5.11
N LEU A 171 9.21 14.23 4.65
CA LEU A 171 8.89 14.26 3.23
C LEU A 171 8.79 15.70 2.69
N GLY A 172 8.20 16.61 3.47
CA GLY A 172 8.05 18.02 3.12
C GLY A 172 9.39 18.73 2.95
N ARG A 173 10.37 18.44 3.82
CA ARG A 173 11.75 18.98 3.74
C ARG A 173 12.45 18.58 2.44
N ILE A 174 12.20 17.39 1.92
CA ILE A 174 12.74 16.95 0.62
C ILE A 174 12.05 17.71 -0.53
N GLY A 175 10.78 18.00 -0.41
CA GLY A 175 9.99 18.77 -1.37
C GLY A 175 9.54 18.00 -2.60
N GLY A 176 8.85 18.70 -3.52
CA GLY A 176 8.31 18.16 -4.77
C GLY A 176 9.36 17.84 -5.85
N PRO A 177 8.88 17.41 -7.02
CA PRO A 177 7.48 17.04 -7.32
C PRO A 177 7.04 15.74 -6.65
N ARG A 178 5.73 15.42 -6.74
CA ARG A 178 5.15 14.21 -6.16
C ARG A 178 5.86 12.94 -6.64
N CYS A 179 6.24 12.09 -5.67
CA CYS A 179 6.74 10.75 -5.95
C CYS A 179 6.25 9.79 -4.86
N CYS A 180 5.38 8.84 -5.22
CA CYS A 180 4.80 7.90 -4.25
C CYS A 180 5.87 6.96 -3.67
N ASN A 181 6.87 6.56 -4.47
CA ASN A 181 7.94 5.72 -3.99
C ASN A 181 8.86 6.44 -2.99
N ARG A 182 9.23 7.71 -3.25
CA ARG A 182 9.95 8.52 -2.27
C ARG A 182 9.16 8.69 -0.98
N GLY A 183 7.84 8.95 -1.11
CA GLY A 183 6.95 9.00 0.06
C GLY A 183 6.94 7.71 0.86
N ALA A 184 6.92 6.55 0.19
CA ALA A 184 7.01 5.26 0.85
C ALA A 184 8.35 5.09 1.58
N LEU A 185 9.47 5.34 0.91
CA LEU A 185 10.82 5.18 1.50
C LEU A 185 11.02 6.04 2.76
N VAL A 186 10.66 7.32 2.69
CA VAL A 186 10.76 8.22 3.85
C VAL A 186 9.86 7.73 4.98
N SER A 187 8.57 7.59 4.70
CA SER A 187 7.59 7.31 5.76
C SER A 187 7.79 5.92 6.38
N MET A 188 8.21 4.91 5.61
CA MET A 188 8.49 3.59 6.16
C MET A 188 9.74 3.59 7.04
N LYS A 189 10.79 4.35 6.65
CA LYS A 189 11.97 4.49 7.49
C LYS A 189 11.61 5.10 8.83
N ASP A 190 10.92 6.23 8.83
CA ASP A 190 10.48 6.90 10.06
C ASP A 190 9.61 5.97 10.91
N THR A 191 8.77 5.15 10.26
CA THR A 191 7.90 4.20 10.95
C THR A 191 8.69 3.05 11.61
N VAL A 192 9.73 2.54 10.96
CA VAL A 192 10.61 1.50 11.53
C VAL A 192 11.26 2.01 12.81
N ASP A 193 11.84 3.20 12.77
CA ASP A 193 12.49 3.83 13.91
C ASP A 193 11.48 4.10 15.05
N TYR A 194 10.30 4.61 14.72
CA TYR A 194 9.24 4.93 15.67
C TYR A 194 8.66 3.69 16.37
N VAL A 195 8.45 2.61 15.62
CA VAL A 195 7.94 1.33 16.15
C VAL A 195 8.96 0.69 17.09
N GLU A 196 10.26 0.74 16.77
CA GLU A 196 11.31 0.26 17.66
C GLU A 196 11.31 1.07 18.98
N GLU A 197 11.21 2.38 18.91
CA GLU A 197 11.18 3.27 20.08
C GLU A 197 9.94 3.07 20.96
N ARG A 198 8.76 3.00 20.36
CA ARG A 198 7.48 3.02 21.09
C ARG A 198 6.96 1.64 21.47
N LEU A 199 7.23 0.61 20.67
CA LEU A 199 6.68 -0.74 20.85
C LEU A 199 7.78 -1.79 21.13
N GLY A 200 9.07 -1.43 21.02
CA GLY A 200 10.18 -2.35 21.22
C GLY A 200 10.31 -3.44 20.15
N VAL A 201 9.62 -3.29 19.02
CA VAL A 201 9.67 -4.24 17.91
C VAL A 201 10.62 -3.76 16.84
N LYS A 202 11.70 -4.50 16.64
CA LYS A 202 12.75 -4.15 15.70
C LYS A 202 12.49 -4.78 14.35
N MET A 203 11.97 -3.98 13.41
CA MET A 203 11.94 -4.32 11.99
C MET A 203 13.31 -4.07 11.34
N GLU A 204 13.61 -4.76 10.25
CA GLU A 204 14.81 -4.51 9.47
C GLU A 204 14.63 -3.29 8.57
N TRP A 205 15.70 -2.55 8.36
CA TRP A 205 15.77 -1.50 7.36
C TRP A 205 17.11 -1.54 6.65
N LYS A 206 17.09 -1.59 5.31
CA LYS A 206 18.28 -1.58 4.48
C LYS A 206 18.37 -0.26 3.74
N ASP A 207 19.52 0.42 3.82
CA ASP A 207 19.79 1.58 2.98
C ASP A 207 19.79 1.17 1.51
N ARG A 208 19.11 1.96 0.69
CA ARG A 208 18.91 1.60 -0.70
C ARG A 208 18.76 2.79 -1.64
N LYS A 209 19.05 2.54 -2.89
CA LYS A 209 18.75 3.46 -3.99
C LYS A 209 17.42 3.09 -4.65
N CYS A 210 16.76 4.09 -5.22
CA CYS A 210 15.48 3.90 -5.90
C CYS A 210 15.67 3.19 -7.25
N HIS A 211 15.06 2.02 -7.41
CA HIS A 211 15.06 1.25 -8.66
C HIS A 211 13.99 1.75 -9.67
N TYR A 212 13.02 2.55 -9.19
CA TYR A 212 11.84 2.98 -9.96
C TYR A 212 11.97 4.38 -10.56
N LYS A 213 13.18 4.96 -10.58
CA LYS A 213 13.41 6.31 -11.10
C LYS A 213 12.97 6.50 -12.55
N GLY A 214 13.12 5.48 -13.38
CA GLY A 214 12.68 5.49 -14.78
C GLY A 214 11.15 5.47 -15.00
N TRP A 215 10.38 5.11 -13.98
CA TRP A 215 8.91 5.02 -14.07
C TRP A 215 8.21 6.33 -13.72
N ASN A 216 8.92 7.25 -13.08
CA ASN A 216 8.37 8.55 -12.72
C ASN A 216 8.93 9.64 -13.66
N LYS A 217 8.12 10.08 -14.61
CA LYS A 217 8.47 11.17 -15.54
C LYS A 217 8.86 12.48 -14.84
N ASN A 218 8.41 12.66 -13.59
CA ASN A 218 8.72 13.82 -12.75
C ASN A 218 9.72 13.46 -11.63
N CYS A 219 10.65 12.53 -11.88
CA CYS A 219 11.68 12.19 -10.91
C CYS A 219 12.54 13.43 -10.60
N LYS A 220 12.83 13.65 -9.30
CA LYS A 220 13.64 14.79 -8.84
C LYS A 220 15.14 14.63 -9.17
N GLY A 221 15.58 13.45 -9.62
CA GLY A 221 16.99 13.15 -9.91
C GLY A 221 17.86 13.28 -8.66
N GLU A 222 19.03 13.86 -8.80
CA GLU A 222 20.03 14.03 -7.72
C GLU A 222 19.51 14.82 -6.50
N GLY A 223 18.44 15.58 -6.65
CA GLY A 223 17.76 16.23 -5.53
C GLY A 223 16.95 15.28 -4.65
N CYS A 224 16.93 13.97 -4.95
CA CYS A 224 16.26 12.95 -4.15
C CYS A 224 17.31 12.12 -3.38
N PRO A 225 17.17 11.93 -2.06
CA PRO A 225 18.16 11.19 -1.27
C PRO A 225 18.29 9.71 -1.67
N PHE A 226 17.32 9.19 -2.38
CA PHE A 226 17.30 7.80 -2.87
C PHE A 226 17.70 7.64 -4.35
N TYR A 227 18.20 8.68 -5.00
CA TYR A 227 18.57 8.65 -6.43
C TYR A 227 19.86 7.86 -6.71
#